data_320947b3ce68b73466f0bfdae8f8b6a1
#
_entry.id   320947b3ce68b73466f0bfdae8f8b6a1
#
_cell.length_a   1.000
_cell.length_b   1.000
_cell.length_c   1.000
_cell.angle_alpha   90.00
_cell.angle_beta   90.00
_cell.angle_gamma   90.00
#
_symmetry.space_group_name_H-M   'P 1'
#
loop_
_entity.id
_entity.type
_entity.pdbx_description
1 polymer ?
#
loop_
_entity_poly.entity_id
_entity_poly.type
_entity_poly.pdbx_seq_one_letter_code
_entity_poly.pdbx_strand_id
1 'polypeptide(L)'
;MNTHYAMYITGRAGTGKSTFLKYLDKIAGKNIVKLAPTGVAAINAGGQTLHSFFKIRPSVYTPDDPRLKSRKEQTEEGPNISDYFHYNLKRLKMIRGIETIVIDEISMVRCDTLDVIDKLLRFYRMKPEPFGGVQMIFIGDVFQLAPVAKDEEWEILREYYDSEFFFDAKVMKYIKLAKIELQKIYRQKDSQFIDLLNKVRLNRLEEEDYSLLNSKVNRSLIPTAIDDNYIVLTTTNAKAASINETRLLQLTTPLITYKADVTGEFNENDMPTDAELSLRVGSQVIFVKNDHTGRYYNGQIGTIVDLENDIIHVSVLNKNGDKITLDIERELWHNVKYAKAGKQIKEHVLGTFTQFPVKLAWAITVHKSQGLTFDKVVADIGRSFAPGQVYVALSRCTSLEGLILMNPIYSNAILSDRRVVEHAANNYDTELIMAVREIEKKNPMWQEEDDIRRLPYYLSEKFGSFENYEIDLSIYSDN
;
A
#
# COMPACT_ATOMS: atom_id res chain seq x y z
N MET A 1 -4.72 8.65 18.83
CA MET A 1 -5.50 9.40 17.84
C MET A 1 -6.09 10.71 18.39
N ASN A 2 -6.25 10.84 19.66
CA ASN A 2 -6.74 12.08 20.30
C ASN A 2 -5.66 13.17 20.50
N THR A 3 -4.48 12.97 19.92
CA THR A 3 -3.36 13.91 19.97
C THR A 3 -3.21 14.65 18.64
N HIS A 4 -2.49 15.76 18.64
CA HIS A 4 -2.16 16.51 17.43
C HIS A 4 -0.78 16.12 16.84
N TYR A 5 -0.12 15.12 17.43
CA TYR A 5 1.19 14.67 16.96
C TYR A 5 1.09 13.88 15.66
N ALA A 6 2.06 14.06 14.79
CA ALA A 6 2.21 13.20 13.63
C ALA A 6 2.67 11.79 14.07
N MET A 7 2.19 10.76 13.37
CA MET A 7 2.52 9.37 13.67
C MET A 7 3.11 8.68 12.44
N TYR A 8 4.15 7.88 12.65
CA TYR A 8 4.66 6.96 11.65
C TYR A 8 4.48 5.53 12.13
N ILE A 9 3.53 4.82 11.52
CA ILE A 9 3.23 3.43 11.84
C ILE A 9 3.95 2.56 10.81
N THR A 10 4.99 1.89 11.27
CA THR A 10 5.84 1.03 10.44
C THR A 10 5.78 -0.41 10.92
N GLY A 11 6.51 -1.27 10.25
CA GLY A 11 6.61 -2.69 10.57
C GLY A 11 6.90 -3.51 9.32
N ARG A 12 7.42 -4.69 9.51
CA ARG A 12 7.80 -5.63 8.45
C ARG A 12 6.60 -5.99 7.57
N ALA A 13 6.87 -6.61 6.43
CA ALA A 13 5.79 -7.19 5.62
C ALA A 13 4.99 -8.20 6.46
N GLY A 14 3.66 -8.14 6.37
CA GLY A 14 2.79 -9.07 7.09
C GLY A 14 2.50 -8.74 8.57
N THR A 15 2.87 -7.56 9.08
CA THR A 15 2.61 -7.15 10.48
C THR A 15 1.23 -6.54 10.71
N GLY A 16 0.34 -6.51 9.72
CA GLY A 16 -1.04 -6.06 9.90
C GLY A 16 -1.28 -4.57 9.69
N LYS A 17 -0.36 -3.80 9.07
CA LYS A 17 -0.54 -2.36 8.78
C LYS A 17 -1.86 -2.04 8.08
N SER A 18 -2.20 -2.78 7.02
CA SER A 18 -3.47 -2.57 6.29
C SER A 18 -4.70 -2.96 7.11
N THR A 19 -4.58 -3.91 8.01
CA THR A 19 -5.65 -4.26 8.96
C THR A 19 -5.88 -3.13 9.95
N PHE A 20 -4.79 -2.57 10.49
CA PHE A 20 -4.84 -1.39 11.34
C PHE A 20 -5.52 -0.20 10.65
N LEU A 21 -5.17 0.06 9.38
CA LEU A 21 -5.79 1.13 8.58
C LEU A 21 -7.32 0.98 8.46
N LYS A 22 -7.81 -0.25 8.24
CA LYS A 22 -9.25 -0.54 8.22
C LYS A 22 -9.92 -0.35 9.58
N TYR A 23 -9.18 -0.58 10.65
CA TYR A 23 -9.67 -0.38 12.01
C TYR A 23 -9.80 1.10 12.39
N LEU A 24 -8.94 1.97 11.85
CA LEU A 24 -8.96 3.41 12.12
C LEU A 24 -10.33 4.05 11.86
N ASP A 25 -11.06 3.63 10.83
CA ASP A 25 -12.39 4.17 10.50
C ASP A 25 -13.41 3.98 11.63
N LYS A 26 -13.22 2.94 12.43
CA LYS A 26 -14.19 2.55 13.47
C LYS A 26 -13.97 3.25 14.79
N ILE A 27 -12.72 3.64 15.06
CA ILE A 27 -12.33 4.26 16.34
C ILE A 27 -12.14 5.77 16.27
N ALA A 28 -12.10 6.32 15.06
CA ALA A 28 -11.83 7.72 14.87
C ALA A 28 -13.10 8.56 14.97
N GLY A 29 -13.23 9.31 16.04
CA GLY A 29 -14.23 10.39 16.19
C GLY A 29 -13.88 11.67 15.42
N LYS A 30 -12.94 11.63 14.46
CA LYS A 30 -12.40 12.79 13.71
C LYS A 30 -12.74 12.69 12.22
N ASN A 31 -12.68 13.84 11.55
CA ASN A 31 -12.76 13.90 10.08
C ASN A 31 -11.44 13.41 9.47
N ILE A 32 -11.41 12.13 9.09
CA ILE A 32 -10.24 11.47 8.50
C ILE A 32 -10.33 11.42 6.99
N VAL A 33 -9.20 11.65 6.34
CA VAL A 33 -8.99 11.41 4.91
C VAL A 33 -7.87 10.40 4.74
N LYS A 34 -8.13 9.31 3.99
CA LYS A 34 -7.14 8.29 3.66
C LYS A 34 -6.62 8.49 2.24
N LEU A 35 -5.31 8.49 2.11
CA LEU A 35 -4.61 8.74 0.85
C LEU A 35 -3.52 7.69 0.63
N ALA A 36 -3.15 7.49 -0.63
CA ALA A 36 -2.04 6.61 -0.99
C ALA A 36 -1.34 7.11 -2.28
N PRO A 37 -0.10 6.69 -2.55
CA PRO A 37 0.63 7.12 -3.75
C PRO A 37 0.09 6.52 -5.06
N THR A 38 -0.50 5.33 -5.02
CA THR A 38 -0.99 4.61 -6.22
C THR A 38 -2.49 4.35 -6.15
N GLY A 39 -3.14 4.17 -7.32
CA GLY A 39 -4.59 3.87 -7.39
C GLY A 39 -4.95 2.59 -6.65
N VAL A 40 -4.17 1.52 -6.84
CA VAL A 40 -4.40 0.23 -6.17
C VAL A 40 -4.29 0.36 -4.65
N ALA A 41 -3.25 1.04 -4.15
CA ALA A 41 -3.10 1.28 -2.72
C ALA A 41 -4.23 2.16 -2.16
N ALA A 42 -4.68 3.17 -2.91
CA ALA A 42 -5.78 4.05 -2.52
C ALA A 42 -7.10 3.26 -2.39
N ILE A 43 -7.41 2.39 -3.33
CA ILE A 43 -8.60 1.51 -3.27
C ILE A 43 -8.51 0.57 -2.07
N ASN A 44 -7.35 -0.06 -1.84
CA ASN A 44 -7.13 -0.94 -0.69
C ASN A 44 -7.26 -0.23 0.66
N ALA A 45 -6.84 1.04 0.71
CA ALA A 45 -6.98 1.90 1.87
C ALA A 45 -8.41 2.42 2.08
N GLY A 46 -9.29 2.28 1.08
CA GLY A 46 -10.62 2.91 1.05
C GLY A 46 -10.52 4.43 0.98
N GLY A 47 -9.67 4.96 0.10
CA GLY A 47 -9.39 6.39 -0.01
C GLY A 47 -9.11 6.83 -1.44
N GLN A 48 -8.31 7.87 -1.61
CA GLN A 48 -7.92 8.47 -2.89
C GLN A 48 -6.40 8.50 -3.06
N THR A 49 -5.94 8.69 -4.31
CA THR A 49 -4.51 8.99 -4.53
C THR A 49 -4.19 10.42 -4.08
N LEU A 50 -2.96 10.61 -3.58
CA LEU A 50 -2.43 11.94 -3.20
C LEU A 50 -2.60 12.95 -4.34
N HIS A 51 -2.21 12.55 -5.55
CA HIS A 51 -2.27 13.39 -6.75
C HIS A 51 -3.71 13.82 -7.08
N SER A 52 -4.68 12.91 -7.04
CA SER A 52 -6.08 13.22 -7.27
C SER A 52 -6.66 14.12 -6.17
N PHE A 53 -6.36 13.78 -4.90
CA PHE A 53 -6.88 14.52 -3.76
C PHE A 53 -6.41 15.96 -3.72
N PHE A 54 -5.12 16.23 -3.91
CA PHE A 54 -4.54 17.57 -3.90
C PHE A 54 -4.47 18.21 -5.28
N LYS A 55 -4.92 17.53 -6.35
CA LYS A 55 -4.76 17.95 -7.75
C LYS A 55 -3.30 18.25 -8.13
N ILE A 56 -2.37 17.53 -7.54
CA ILE A 56 -0.95 17.62 -7.86
C ILE A 56 -0.73 16.95 -9.22
N ARG A 57 -0.16 17.64 -10.16
CA ARG A 57 0.25 17.06 -11.44
C ARG A 57 1.57 16.31 -11.24
N PRO A 58 1.77 15.13 -11.88
CA PRO A 58 3.09 14.49 -11.90
C PRO A 58 4.13 15.46 -12.48
N SER A 59 5.03 15.93 -11.64
CA SER A 59 6.08 16.89 -11.98
C SER A 59 7.12 16.92 -10.86
N VAL A 60 8.22 17.61 -11.09
CA VAL A 60 9.17 18.00 -10.06
C VAL A 60 8.72 19.31 -9.43
N TYR A 61 8.81 19.39 -8.11
CA TYR A 61 8.50 20.60 -7.34
C TYR A 61 9.68 20.93 -6.42
N THR A 62 10.34 22.04 -6.69
CA THR A 62 11.42 22.55 -5.82
C THR A 62 10.85 23.39 -4.68
N PRO A 63 11.55 23.56 -3.55
CA PRO A 63 11.06 24.39 -2.44
C PRO A 63 10.80 25.86 -2.80
N ASP A 64 11.50 26.36 -3.80
CA ASP A 64 11.41 27.73 -4.32
C ASP A 64 10.53 27.86 -5.57
N ASP A 65 9.86 26.78 -5.98
CA ASP A 65 9.00 26.74 -7.16
C ASP A 65 7.95 27.87 -7.14
N PRO A 66 7.89 28.71 -8.17
CA PRO A 66 6.91 29.80 -8.25
C PRO A 66 5.47 29.34 -8.11
N ARG A 67 5.17 28.12 -8.59
CA ARG A 67 3.83 27.51 -8.51
C ARG A 67 3.38 27.23 -7.07
N LEU A 68 4.30 27.22 -6.10
CA LEU A 68 4.03 27.00 -4.67
C LEU A 68 4.07 28.29 -3.84
N LYS A 69 4.38 29.44 -4.46
CA LYS A 69 4.44 30.73 -3.77
C LYS A 69 3.07 31.42 -3.77
N SER A 70 2.74 32.07 -2.68
CA SER A 70 1.62 33.01 -2.63
C SER A 70 1.94 34.26 -3.44
N ARG A 71 0.91 35.04 -3.84
CA ARG A 71 1.11 36.27 -4.60
C ARG A 71 1.98 37.31 -3.86
N LYS A 72 1.99 37.24 -2.52
CA LYS A 72 2.83 38.11 -1.67
C LYS A 72 4.30 37.70 -1.65
N GLU A 73 4.59 36.42 -1.92
CA GLU A 73 5.93 35.83 -1.91
C GLU A 73 6.57 35.84 -3.31
N GLN A 74 5.78 36.12 -4.36
CA GLN A 74 6.29 36.18 -5.73
C GLN A 74 7.03 37.49 -6.00
N THR A 75 8.20 37.35 -6.61
CA THR A 75 9.03 38.48 -7.09
C THR A 75 8.88 38.75 -8.58
N GLU A 76 8.30 37.79 -9.32
CA GLU A 76 8.13 37.81 -10.77
C GLU A 76 6.66 37.62 -11.15
N GLU A 77 6.24 38.14 -12.30
CA GLU A 77 4.91 37.88 -12.85
C GLU A 77 4.81 36.42 -13.28
N GLY A 78 3.80 35.70 -12.74
CA GLY A 78 3.57 34.30 -13.04
C GLY A 78 2.39 33.71 -12.25
N PRO A 79 2.01 32.45 -12.55
CA PRO A 79 0.96 31.78 -11.80
C PRO A 79 1.44 31.51 -10.37
N ASN A 80 0.65 31.95 -9.40
CA ASN A 80 0.86 31.66 -7.99
C ASN A 80 0.16 30.36 -7.57
N ILE A 81 0.30 29.95 -6.31
CA ILE A 81 -0.27 28.71 -5.78
C ILE A 81 -1.79 28.60 -5.97
N SER A 82 -2.54 29.71 -5.90
CA SER A 82 -3.99 29.69 -6.13
C SER A 82 -4.36 29.57 -7.61
N ASP A 83 -3.53 30.07 -8.50
CA ASP A 83 -3.74 29.98 -9.94
C ASP A 83 -3.41 28.59 -10.46
N TYR A 84 -2.36 27.95 -9.93
CA TYR A 84 -1.92 26.62 -10.34
C TYR A 84 -2.76 25.49 -9.71
N PHE A 85 -3.06 25.59 -8.41
CA PHE A 85 -3.86 24.64 -7.65
C PHE A 85 -5.27 25.18 -7.39
N HIS A 86 -5.99 25.51 -8.44
CA HIS A 86 -7.30 26.11 -8.34
C HIS A 86 -8.31 25.19 -7.63
N TYR A 87 -8.76 25.58 -6.42
CA TYR A 87 -9.76 24.88 -5.63
C TYR A 87 -11.07 25.69 -5.57
N ASN A 88 -12.16 25.02 -5.90
CA ASN A 88 -13.49 25.62 -5.73
C ASN A 88 -13.87 25.72 -4.24
N LEU A 89 -14.90 26.52 -3.93
CA LEU A 89 -15.35 26.76 -2.55
C LEU A 89 -15.69 25.44 -1.79
N LYS A 90 -16.25 24.45 -2.48
CA LYS A 90 -16.60 23.16 -1.88
C LYS A 90 -15.33 22.43 -1.40
N ARG A 91 -14.29 22.42 -2.22
CA ARG A 91 -13.00 21.81 -1.90
C ARG A 91 -12.26 22.57 -0.78
N LEU A 92 -12.28 23.88 -0.81
CA LEU A 92 -11.71 24.70 0.25
C LEU A 92 -12.36 24.43 1.61
N LYS A 93 -13.70 24.35 1.64
CA LYS A 93 -14.44 23.99 2.85
C LYS A 93 -14.06 22.59 3.37
N MET A 94 -13.85 21.63 2.46
CA MET A 94 -13.39 20.28 2.80
C MET A 94 -11.98 20.33 3.40
N ILE A 95 -10.99 20.91 2.71
CA ILE A 95 -9.60 20.98 3.18
C ILE A 95 -9.51 21.65 4.55
N ARG A 96 -10.30 22.71 4.79
CA ARG A 96 -10.36 23.39 6.10
C ARG A 96 -11.00 22.54 7.19
N GLY A 97 -11.85 21.59 6.84
CA GLY A 97 -12.54 20.69 7.77
C GLY A 97 -11.79 19.40 8.10
N ILE A 98 -10.68 19.10 7.42
CA ILE A 98 -9.88 17.90 7.68
C ILE A 98 -9.19 18.05 9.06
N GLU A 99 -9.26 16.98 9.85
CA GLU A 99 -8.56 16.92 11.15
C GLU A 99 -7.38 15.96 11.10
N THR A 100 -7.50 14.87 10.33
CA THR A 100 -6.45 13.87 10.18
C THR A 100 -6.32 13.42 8.73
N ILE A 101 -5.09 13.34 8.24
CA ILE A 101 -4.75 12.70 6.97
C ILE A 101 -3.92 11.45 7.26
N VAL A 102 -4.36 10.32 6.72
CA VAL A 102 -3.60 9.07 6.74
C VAL A 102 -3.03 8.85 5.36
N ILE A 103 -1.72 8.62 5.27
CA ILE A 103 -1.04 8.27 4.02
C ILE A 103 -0.53 6.84 4.16
N ASP A 104 -1.17 5.92 3.43
CA ASP A 104 -0.69 4.53 3.31
C ASP A 104 0.41 4.43 2.27
N GLU A 105 1.27 3.40 2.39
CA GLU A 105 2.43 3.16 1.53
C GLU A 105 3.34 4.40 1.41
N ILE A 106 3.60 5.05 2.54
CA ILE A 106 4.39 6.32 2.59
C ILE A 106 5.79 6.17 2.01
N SER A 107 6.37 4.96 2.02
CA SER A 107 7.69 4.67 1.43
C SER A 107 7.78 5.03 -0.05
N MET A 108 6.65 5.04 -0.77
CA MET A 108 6.58 5.39 -2.19
C MET A 108 6.28 6.89 -2.42
N VAL A 109 6.14 7.69 -1.38
CA VAL A 109 5.87 9.13 -1.51
C VAL A 109 7.19 9.89 -1.55
N ARG A 110 7.39 10.65 -2.62
CA ARG A 110 8.60 11.44 -2.83
C ARG A 110 8.62 12.67 -1.92
N CYS A 111 9.80 13.07 -1.46
CA CYS A 111 10.02 14.18 -0.52
C CYS A 111 9.39 15.50 -0.97
N ASP A 112 9.58 15.88 -2.24
CA ASP A 112 9.01 17.10 -2.82
C ASP A 112 7.47 17.06 -2.84
N THR A 113 6.87 15.91 -3.14
CA THR A 113 5.42 15.71 -3.11
C THR A 113 4.86 15.95 -1.70
N LEU A 114 5.56 15.48 -0.67
CA LEU A 114 5.15 15.73 0.72
C LEU A 114 5.24 17.21 1.10
N ASP A 115 6.29 17.92 0.64
CA ASP A 115 6.42 19.36 0.85
C ASP A 115 5.36 20.17 0.08
N VAL A 116 4.96 19.73 -1.13
CA VAL A 116 3.80 20.30 -1.84
C VAL A 116 2.53 20.18 -1.03
N ILE A 117 2.28 19.01 -0.44
CA ILE A 117 1.10 18.78 0.41
C ILE A 117 1.13 19.70 1.63
N ASP A 118 2.28 19.85 2.29
CA ASP A 118 2.45 20.81 3.39
C ASP A 118 2.12 22.24 2.96
N LYS A 119 2.71 22.70 1.87
CA LYS A 119 2.47 24.04 1.33
C LYS A 119 0.99 24.29 1.01
N LEU A 120 0.34 23.33 0.33
CA LEU A 120 -1.09 23.43 -0.01
C LEU A 120 -1.98 23.49 1.24
N LEU A 121 -1.69 22.67 2.24
CA LEU A 121 -2.45 22.66 3.49
C LEU A 121 -2.26 23.95 4.27
N ARG A 122 -1.03 24.45 4.43
CA ARG A 122 -0.76 25.74 5.08
C ARG A 122 -1.48 26.88 4.38
N PHE A 123 -1.37 26.96 3.07
CA PHE A 123 -1.96 28.03 2.27
C PHE A 123 -3.49 28.05 2.36
N TYR A 124 -4.14 26.94 2.05
CA TYR A 124 -5.61 26.89 1.97
C TYR A 124 -6.31 26.83 3.33
N ARG A 125 -5.63 26.39 4.36
CA ARG A 125 -6.13 26.45 5.75
C ARG A 125 -5.80 27.77 6.44
N MET A 126 -4.93 28.58 5.82
CA MET A 126 -4.46 29.85 6.39
C MET A 126 -3.79 29.67 7.77
N LYS A 127 -2.97 28.62 7.90
CA LYS A 127 -2.28 28.23 9.14
C LYS A 127 -0.80 27.99 8.84
N PRO A 128 0.14 28.62 9.59
CA PRO A 128 1.58 28.50 9.35
C PRO A 128 2.18 27.19 9.88
N GLU A 129 1.46 26.47 10.75
CA GLU A 129 1.91 25.21 11.32
C GLU A 129 2.12 24.13 10.24
N PRO A 130 3.04 23.18 10.44
CA PRO A 130 3.23 22.06 9.52
C PRO A 130 1.89 21.42 9.14
N PHE A 131 1.74 21.14 7.84
CA PHE A 131 0.50 20.61 7.25
C PHE A 131 -0.77 21.43 7.58
N GLY A 132 -0.62 22.73 7.85
CA GLY A 132 -1.73 23.61 8.22
C GLY A 132 -2.45 23.14 9.50
N GLY A 133 -1.73 22.51 10.43
CA GLY A 133 -2.25 21.99 11.69
C GLY A 133 -3.11 20.71 11.55
N VAL A 134 -3.00 19.98 10.44
CA VAL A 134 -3.62 18.67 10.25
C VAL A 134 -2.75 17.60 10.92
N GLN A 135 -3.34 16.67 11.64
CA GLN A 135 -2.63 15.50 12.14
C GLN A 135 -2.27 14.59 10.96
N MET A 136 -0.99 14.25 10.82
CA MET A 136 -0.52 13.32 9.80
C MET A 136 -0.26 11.95 10.39
N ILE A 137 -0.79 10.90 9.75
CA ILE A 137 -0.50 9.50 10.08
C ILE A 137 0.12 8.86 8.83
N PHE A 138 1.40 8.55 8.90
CA PHE A 138 2.14 7.88 7.85
C PHE A 138 2.16 6.38 8.13
N ILE A 139 1.79 5.56 7.15
CA ILE A 139 1.80 4.10 7.28
C ILE A 139 2.68 3.53 6.18
N GLY A 140 3.62 2.64 6.51
CA GLY A 140 4.48 2.00 5.51
C GLY A 140 5.73 1.36 6.10
N ASP A 141 6.53 0.79 5.23
CA ASP A 141 7.83 0.20 5.55
C ASP A 141 8.87 0.75 4.59
N VAL A 142 9.80 1.57 5.09
CA VAL A 142 10.85 2.23 4.28
C VAL A 142 11.80 1.24 3.58
N PHE A 143 11.84 -0.01 4.01
CA PHE A 143 12.61 -1.06 3.35
C PHE A 143 11.87 -1.72 2.18
N GLN A 144 10.60 -1.35 1.96
CA GLN A 144 9.85 -1.78 0.77
C GLN A 144 10.20 -0.88 -0.41
N LEU A 145 9.28 -0.71 -1.36
CA LEU A 145 9.57 0.06 -2.57
C LEU A 145 9.80 1.53 -2.26
N ALA A 146 10.87 2.05 -2.83
CA ALA A 146 11.22 3.47 -2.80
C ALA A 146 10.31 4.30 -3.72
N PRO A 147 10.26 5.63 -3.55
CA PRO A 147 9.64 6.52 -4.51
C PRO A 147 10.28 6.37 -5.88
N VAL A 148 9.50 6.55 -6.94
CA VAL A 148 10.03 6.59 -8.30
C VAL A 148 10.46 8.02 -8.60
N ALA A 149 11.76 8.23 -8.76
CA ALA A 149 12.33 9.44 -9.31
C ALA A 149 13.15 9.06 -10.56
N LYS A 150 12.87 9.68 -11.69
CA LYS A 150 13.71 9.52 -12.89
C LYS A 150 15.05 10.22 -12.65
N ASP A 151 16.11 9.77 -13.30
CA ASP A 151 17.44 10.36 -13.15
C ASP A 151 17.41 11.88 -13.38
N GLU A 152 16.73 12.32 -14.45
CA GLU A 152 16.55 13.74 -14.78
C GLU A 152 15.81 14.52 -13.69
N GLU A 153 14.82 13.92 -13.05
CA GLU A 153 14.06 14.52 -11.96
C GLU A 153 14.90 14.62 -10.69
N TRP A 154 15.67 13.56 -10.40
CA TRP A 154 16.55 13.53 -9.25
C TRP A 154 17.72 14.51 -9.39
N GLU A 155 18.26 14.70 -10.59
CA GLU A 155 19.27 15.74 -10.88
C GLU A 155 18.86 17.13 -10.37
N ILE A 156 17.58 17.46 -10.51
CA ILE A 156 17.02 18.73 -10.02
C ILE A 156 16.80 18.70 -8.52
N LEU A 157 16.22 17.61 -8.00
CA LEU A 157 15.81 17.52 -6.59
C LEU A 157 16.99 17.41 -5.64
N ARG A 158 18.10 16.77 -6.03
CA ARG A 158 19.30 16.61 -5.20
C ARG A 158 19.99 17.91 -4.79
N GLU A 159 19.68 19.02 -5.44
CA GLU A 159 20.14 20.35 -5.02
C GLU A 159 19.44 20.84 -3.74
N TYR A 160 18.27 20.28 -3.46
CA TYR A 160 17.41 20.69 -2.35
C TYR A 160 17.21 19.64 -1.28
N TYR A 161 17.32 18.36 -1.62
CA TYR A 161 16.98 17.21 -0.76
C TYR A 161 18.15 16.22 -0.68
N ASP A 162 18.34 15.65 0.49
CA ASP A 162 19.37 14.63 0.72
C ASP A 162 19.00 13.28 0.11
N SER A 163 17.67 12.99 -0.02
CA SER A 163 17.15 11.82 -0.70
C SER A 163 15.74 12.06 -1.27
N GLU A 164 15.30 11.13 -2.10
CA GLU A 164 13.94 11.08 -2.64
C GLU A 164 12.88 10.67 -1.63
N PHE A 165 13.27 10.13 -0.48
CA PHE A 165 12.35 9.57 0.51
C PHE A 165 11.57 10.65 1.26
N PHE A 166 10.37 10.30 1.70
CA PHE A 166 9.47 11.21 2.43
C PHE A 166 10.08 11.81 3.68
N PHE A 167 10.98 11.07 4.37
CA PHE A 167 11.60 11.53 5.61
C PHE A 167 12.63 12.65 5.41
N ASP A 168 13.09 12.89 4.17
CA ASP A 168 13.96 14.02 3.81
C ASP A 168 13.17 15.22 3.28
N ALA A 169 11.84 15.16 3.26
CA ALA A 169 11.02 16.34 2.99
C ALA A 169 11.34 17.46 4.00
N LYS A 170 11.37 18.70 3.54
CA LYS A 170 11.72 19.86 4.40
C LYS A 170 10.79 19.98 5.60
N VAL A 171 9.49 19.69 5.42
CA VAL A 171 8.49 19.75 6.49
C VAL A 171 8.79 18.78 7.63
N MET A 172 9.44 17.64 7.36
CA MET A 172 9.76 16.64 8.38
C MET A 172 10.69 17.16 9.48
N LYS A 173 11.50 18.19 9.19
CA LYS A 173 12.37 18.86 10.16
C LYS A 173 11.60 19.66 11.23
N TYR A 174 10.33 19.98 10.95
CA TYR A 174 9.48 20.85 11.79
C TYR A 174 8.36 20.10 12.50
N ILE A 175 8.23 18.79 12.32
CA ILE A 175 7.22 17.98 12.97
C ILE A 175 7.84 17.07 14.05
N LYS A 176 7.10 16.87 15.14
CA LYS A 176 7.39 15.79 16.09
C LYS A 176 6.67 14.54 15.62
N LEU A 177 7.43 13.50 15.30
CA LEU A 177 6.94 12.26 14.73
C LEU A 177 7.01 11.14 15.77
N ALA A 178 5.86 10.66 16.22
CA ALA A 178 5.78 9.45 17.03
C ALA A 178 5.90 8.22 16.11
N LYS A 179 6.98 7.46 16.25
CA LYS A 179 7.24 6.27 15.44
C LYS A 179 6.77 5.03 16.20
N ILE A 180 5.89 4.24 15.59
CA ILE A 180 5.33 3.01 16.15
C ILE A 180 5.64 1.87 15.21
N GLU A 181 6.38 0.86 15.67
CA GLU A 181 6.69 -0.32 14.87
C GLU A 181 5.84 -1.51 15.30
N LEU A 182 5.08 -2.06 14.35
CA LEU A 182 4.34 -3.31 14.55
C LEU A 182 5.32 -4.49 14.46
N GLN A 183 5.45 -5.26 15.53
CA GLN A 183 6.47 -6.30 15.67
C GLN A 183 5.99 -7.68 15.18
N LYS A 184 4.74 -8.06 15.48
CA LYS A 184 4.21 -9.41 15.21
C LYS A 184 3.93 -9.61 13.72
N ILE A 185 4.52 -10.65 13.16
CA ILE A 185 4.31 -11.06 11.76
C ILE A 185 3.20 -12.10 11.72
N TYR A 186 2.21 -11.89 10.86
CA TYR A 186 1.05 -12.76 10.70
C TYR A 186 1.05 -13.52 9.37
N ARG A 187 1.81 -13.05 8.38
CA ARG A 187 1.83 -13.61 7.03
C ARG A 187 2.62 -14.91 6.96
N GLN A 188 3.81 -14.93 7.51
CA GLN A 188 4.70 -16.07 7.54
C GLN A 188 4.62 -16.76 8.91
N LYS A 189 4.66 -18.10 8.93
CA LYS A 189 4.68 -18.90 10.16
C LYS A 189 6.02 -19.58 10.41
N ASP A 190 6.82 -19.77 9.35
CA ASP A 190 8.14 -20.38 9.39
C ASP A 190 9.17 -19.39 9.90
N SER A 191 9.76 -19.68 11.06
CA SER A 191 10.75 -18.81 11.71
C SER A 191 12.03 -18.64 10.87
N GLN A 192 12.47 -19.70 10.17
CA GLN A 192 13.65 -19.65 9.30
C GLN A 192 13.42 -18.69 8.14
N PHE A 193 12.24 -18.76 7.52
CA PHE A 193 11.90 -17.86 6.42
C PHE A 193 11.73 -16.40 6.89
N ILE A 194 11.14 -16.19 8.07
CA ILE A 194 11.04 -14.88 8.70
C ILE A 194 12.42 -14.27 8.95
N ASP A 195 13.37 -15.03 9.50
CA ASP A 195 14.73 -14.58 9.74
C ASP A 195 15.44 -14.24 8.42
N LEU A 196 15.33 -15.11 7.43
CA LEU A 196 15.87 -14.90 6.10
C LEU A 196 15.35 -13.60 5.46
N LEU A 197 14.03 -13.35 5.52
CA LEU A 197 13.42 -12.12 5.04
C LEU A 197 13.92 -10.88 5.80
N ASN A 198 14.18 -11.00 7.10
CA ASN A 198 14.78 -9.91 7.89
C ASN A 198 16.21 -9.60 7.45
N LYS A 199 17.01 -10.63 7.19
CA LYS A 199 18.38 -10.47 6.68
C LYS A 199 18.36 -9.84 5.27
N VAL A 200 17.46 -10.26 4.38
CA VAL A 200 17.24 -9.63 3.06
C VAL A 200 16.88 -8.16 3.23
N ARG A 201 15.90 -7.84 4.10
CA ARG A 201 15.43 -6.48 4.38
C ARG A 201 16.54 -5.54 4.78
N LEU A 202 17.46 -6.03 5.64
CA LEU A 202 18.56 -5.26 6.19
C LEU A 202 19.86 -5.37 5.37
N ASN A 203 19.85 -6.11 4.27
CA ASN A 203 21.03 -6.47 3.47
C ASN A 203 22.16 -7.05 4.35
N ARG A 204 21.83 -8.06 5.18
CA ARG A 204 22.75 -8.73 6.11
C ARG A 204 22.81 -10.24 5.87
N LEU A 205 22.64 -10.65 4.60
CA LEU A 205 22.75 -12.06 4.21
C LEU A 205 24.20 -12.53 4.30
N GLU A 206 24.37 -13.74 4.82
CA GLU A 206 25.60 -14.48 4.88
C GLU A 206 25.62 -15.56 3.78
N GLU A 207 26.74 -16.25 3.58
CA GLU A 207 26.92 -17.26 2.53
C GLU A 207 25.88 -18.40 2.62
N GLU A 208 25.56 -18.82 3.84
CA GLU A 208 24.53 -19.84 4.09
C GLU A 208 23.15 -19.37 3.66
N ASP A 209 22.82 -18.10 3.88
CA ASP A 209 21.54 -17.52 3.50
C ASP A 209 21.39 -17.46 1.96
N TYR A 210 22.46 -17.05 1.25
CA TYR A 210 22.49 -17.10 -0.21
C TYR A 210 22.39 -18.54 -0.73
N SER A 211 23.07 -19.49 -0.08
CA SER A 211 22.98 -20.90 -0.44
C SER A 211 21.57 -21.44 -0.26
N LEU A 212 20.90 -21.07 0.85
CA LEU A 212 19.51 -21.45 1.14
C LEU A 212 18.55 -20.85 0.11
N LEU A 213 18.65 -19.55 -0.19
CA LEU A 213 17.82 -18.89 -1.21
C LEU A 213 18.06 -19.54 -2.59
N ASN A 214 19.31 -19.71 -2.97
CA ASN A 214 19.66 -20.22 -4.29
C ASN A 214 19.38 -21.72 -4.46
N SER A 215 19.19 -22.47 -3.36
CA SER A 215 18.65 -23.83 -3.44
C SER A 215 17.23 -23.89 -4.02
N LYS A 216 16.51 -22.76 -4.00
CA LYS A 216 15.17 -22.61 -4.59
C LYS A 216 15.18 -22.28 -6.08
N VAL A 217 16.36 -22.15 -6.69
CA VAL A 217 16.48 -21.97 -8.14
C VAL A 217 16.14 -23.26 -8.84
N ASN A 218 15.01 -23.28 -9.54
CA ASN A 218 14.57 -24.46 -10.28
C ASN A 218 13.83 -24.07 -11.56
N ARG A 219 14.59 -23.89 -12.63
CA ARG A 219 14.04 -23.51 -13.94
C ARG A 219 13.21 -24.59 -14.61
N SER A 220 13.49 -25.84 -14.32
CA SER A 220 12.77 -26.99 -14.91
C SER A 220 11.35 -27.12 -14.39
N LEU A 221 11.07 -26.66 -13.16
CA LEU A 221 9.74 -26.67 -12.57
C LEU A 221 8.86 -25.48 -12.98
N ILE A 222 9.41 -24.44 -13.58
CA ILE A 222 8.65 -23.21 -13.88
C ILE A 222 7.43 -23.47 -14.76
N PRO A 223 7.50 -24.24 -15.87
CA PRO A 223 6.33 -24.55 -16.67
C PRO A 223 5.24 -25.28 -15.86
N THR A 224 5.62 -26.29 -15.12
CA THR A 224 4.70 -27.08 -14.27
C THR A 224 4.19 -26.27 -13.08
N ALA A 225 5.04 -25.45 -12.45
CA ALA A 225 4.66 -24.60 -11.34
C ALA A 225 3.60 -23.57 -11.75
N ILE A 226 3.70 -23.00 -12.95
CA ILE A 226 2.67 -22.06 -13.44
C ILE A 226 1.33 -22.78 -13.61
N ASP A 227 1.31 -24.03 -14.03
CA ASP A 227 0.08 -24.83 -14.13
C ASP A 227 -0.47 -25.25 -12.76
N ASP A 228 0.35 -25.13 -11.71
CA ASP A 228 0.05 -25.51 -10.33
C ASP A 228 -0.28 -24.28 -9.43
N ASN A 229 -0.86 -23.25 -9.99
CA ASN A 229 -1.28 -22.00 -9.33
C ASN A 229 -0.13 -21.17 -8.71
N TYR A 230 1.09 -21.29 -9.23
CA TYR A 230 2.13 -20.32 -8.92
C TYR A 230 1.88 -19.01 -9.65
N ILE A 231 2.24 -17.91 -8.99
CA ILE A 231 2.28 -16.58 -9.63
C ILE A 231 3.72 -16.18 -9.91
N VAL A 232 3.98 -15.67 -11.11
CA VAL A 232 5.29 -15.11 -11.45
C VAL A 232 5.35 -13.66 -11.02
N LEU A 233 6.29 -13.33 -10.15
CA LEU A 233 6.61 -11.95 -9.78
C LEU A 233 7.80 -11.47 -10.60
N THR A 234 7.57 -10.44 -11.40
CA THR A 234 8.60 -9.85 -12.27
C THR A 234 8.81 -8.37 -12.02
N THR A 235 9.93 -7.82 -12.49
CA THR A 235 10.28 -6.41 -12.25
C THR A 235 9.62 -5.42 -13.21
N THR A 236 9.11 -5.87 -14.37
CA THR A 236 8.55 -4.98 -15.40
C THR A 236 7.15 -5.35 -15.85
N ASN A 237 6.32 -4.33 -16.18
CA ASN A 237 4.96 -4.55 -16.70
C ASN A 237 4.98 -5.29 -18.05
N ALA A 238 5.92 -4.97 -18.93
CA ALA A 238 6.02 -5.60 -20.26
C ALA A 238 6.22 -7.12 -20.15
N LYS A 239 7.08 -7.56 -19.22
CA LYS A 239 7.32 -8.99 -19.00
C LYS A 239 6.11 -9.70 -18.41
N ALA A 240 5.44 -9.07 -17.45
CA ALA A 240 4.20 -9.61 -16.88
C ALA A 240 3.10 -9.74 -17.96
N ALA A 241 2.89 -8.71 -18.77
CA ALA A 241 1.93 -8.72 -19.87
C ALA A 241 2.25 -9.84 -20.88
N SER A 242 3.50 -9.94 -21.32
CA SER A 242 3.93 -10.97 -22.27
C SER A 242 3.70 -12.40 -21.75
N ILE A 243 3.95 -12.65 -20.47
CA ILE A 243 3.69 -13.97 -19.86
C ILE A 243 2.19 -14.25 -19.84
N ASN A 244 1.36 -13.29 -19.40
CA ASN A 244 -0.09 -13.44 -19.32
C ASN A 244 -0.70 -13.66 -20.72
N GLU A 245 -0.30 -12.88 -21.71
CA GLU A 245 -0.77 -13.01 -23.11
C GLU A 245 -0.37 -14.37 -23.71
N THR A 246 0.89 -14.74 -23.56
CA THR A 246 1.39 -16.03 -24.07
C THR A 246 0.61 -17.19 -23.49
N ARG A 247 0.34 -17.15 -22.16
CA ARG A 247 -0.41 -18.20 -21.46
C ARG A 247 -1.88 -18.21 -21.89
N LEU A 248 -2.49 -17.06 -22.05
CA LEU A 248 -3.88 -16.96 -22.53
C LEU A 248 -4.03 -17.54 -23.95
N LEU A 249 -3.05 -17.30 -24.83
CA LEU A 249 -3.03 -17.82 -26.21
C LEU A 249 -2.79 -19.33 -26.26
N GLN A 250 -2.10 -19.91 -25.28
CA GLN A 250 -1.88 -21.37 -25.21
C GLN A 250 -3.14 -22.15 -24.86
N LEU A 251 -4.14 -21.50 -24.24
CA LEU A 251 -5.43 -22.12 -23.98
C LEU A 251 -6.23 -22.23 -25.28
N THR A 252 -6.82 -23.41 -25.52
CA THR A 252 -7.57 -23.71 -26.77
C THR A 252 -9.07 -23.45 -26.66
N THR A 253 -9.55 -23.15 -25.45
CA THR A 253 -10.96 -22.84 -25.18
C THR A 253 -11.37 -21.48 -25.80
N PRO A 254 -12.65 -21.23 -26.06
CA PRO A 254 -13.10 -19.96 -26.62
C PRO A 254 -12.67 -18.76 -25.77
N LEU A 255 -12.27 -17.67 -26.45
CA LEU A 255 -11.97 -16.40 -25.79
C LEU A 255 -13.27 -15.63 -25.61
N ILE A 256 -13.56 -15.21 -24.36
CA ILE A 256 -14.71 -14.36 -24.02
C ILE A 256 -14.16 -13.06 -23.46
N THR A 257 -14.66 -11.93 -23.96
CA THR A 257 -14.28 -10.59 -23.49
C THR A 257 -15.47 -9.92 -22.83
N TYR A 258 -15.32 -9.57 -21.56
CA TYR A 258 -16.30 -8.87 -20.75
C TYR A 258 -15.96 -7.38 -20.71
N LYS A 259 -16.92 -6.55 -21.15
CA LYS A 259 -16.77 -5.09 -21.03
C LYS A 259 -17.28 -4.63 -19.67
N ALA A 260 -16.54 -3.73 -19.05
CA ALA A 260 -16.95 -3.09 -17.82
C ALA A 260 -18.07 -2.06 -18.07
N ASP A 261 -18.98 -1.92 -17.10
CA ASP A 261 -19.88 -0.78 -17.06
C ASP A 261 -19.23 0.36 -16.29
N VAL A 262 -19.01 1.48 -16.98
CA VAL A 262 -18.35 2.66 -16.40
C VAL A 262 -19.34 3.82 -16.43
N THR A 263 -19.61 4.44 -15.28
CA THR A 263 -20.44 5.61 -15.17
C THR A 263 -19.70 6.77 -14.50
N GLY A 264 -19.97 8.00 -14.93
CA GLY A 264 -19.32 9.20 -14.37
C GLY A 264 -17.82 9.24 -14.63
N GLU A 265 -17.07 9.76 -13.65
CA GLU A 265 -15.60 9.95 -13.76
C GLU A 265 -14.89 8.71 -13.18
N PHE A 266 -14.24 7.91 -14.03
CA PHE A 266 -13.37 6.81 -13.60
C PHE A 266 -12.18 6.71 -14.56
N ASN A 267 -10.98 7.04 -14.09
CA ASN A 267 -9.79 7.01 -14.94
C ASN A 267 -9.32 5.57 -15.19
N GLU A 268 -8.85 5.27 -16.40
CA GLU A 268 -8.31 3.95 -16.76
C GLU A 268 -7.18 3.49 -15.85
N ASN A 269 -6.28 4.40 -15.45
CA ASN A 269 -5.17 4.08 -14.56
C ASN A 269 -5.59 3.71 -13.13
N ASP A 270 -6.80 4.08 -12.71
CA ASP A 270 -7.37 3.80 -11.40
C ASP A 270 -8.28 2.57 -11.43
N MET A 271 -8.52 1.96 -12.60
CA MET A 271 -9.36 0.78 -12.73
C MET A 271 -8.73 -0.42 -12.02
N PRO A 272 -9.47 -1.09 -11.13
CA PRO A 272 -8.94 -2.21 -10.34
C PRO A 272 -8.72 -3.46 -11.21
N THR A 273 -9.45 -3.60 -12.31
CA THR A 273 -9.29 -4.65 -13.31
C THR A 273 -9.43 -4.07 -14.72
N ASP A 274 -9.25 -4.89 -15.75
CA ASP A 274 -9.26 -4.45 -17.13
C ASP A 274 -10.69 -4.09 -17.57
N ALA A 275 -10.86 -2.94 -18.25
CA ALA A 275 -12.16 -2.52 -18.78
C ALA A 275 -12.69 -3.51 -19.80
N GLU A 276 -11.81 -4.10 -20.62
CA GLU A 276 -12.08 -5.22 -21.49
C GLU A 276 -11.35 -6.46 -20.98
N LEU A 277 -12.02 -7.21 -20.10
CA LEU A 277 -11.47 -8.39 -19.46
C LEU A 277 -11.62 -9.61 -20.38
N SER A 278 -10.54 -10.07 -20.96
CA SER A 278 -10.50 -11.24 -21.84
C SER A 278 -10.07 -12.48 -21.09
N LEU A 279 -10.90 -13.50 -21.06
CA LEU A 279 -10.72 -14.75 -20.33
C LEU A 279 -10.99 -15.97 -21.25
N ARG A 280 -10.40 -17.09 -20.85
CA ARG A 280 -10.69 -18.44 -21.37
C ARG A 280 -10.91 -19.39 -20.19
N VAL A 281 -11.67 -20.45 -20.38
CA VAL A 281 -11.67 -21.55 -19.42
C VAL A 281 -10.24 -22.09 -19.31
N GLY A 282 -9.76 -22.26 -18.06
CA GLY A 282 -8.36 -22.56 -17.76
C GLY A 282 -7.48 -21.33 -17.44
N SER A 283 -8.01 -20.10 -17.60
CA SER A 283 -7.25 -18.89 -17.24
C SER A 283 -6.97 -18.85 -15.75
N GLN A 284 -5.70 -18.62 -15.38
CA GLN A 284 -5.34 -18.27 -14.01
C GLN A 284 -5.64 -16.81 -13.75
N VAL A 285 -6.37 -16.55 -12.69
CA VAL A 285 -6.79 -15.22 -12.29
C VAL A 285 -6.44 -14.94 -10.83
N ILE A 286 -6.35 -13.64 -10.49
CA ILE A 286 -6.22 -13.14 -9.13
C ILE A 286 -7.43 -12.28 -8.80
N PHE A 287 -8.01 -12.48 -7.62
CA PHE A 287 -9.03 -11.60 -7.12
C PHE A 287 -8.44 -10.24 -6.73
N VAL A 288 -9.10 -9.16 -7.13
CA VAL A 288 -8.65 -7.78 -6.87
C VAL A 288 -9.50 -7.06 -5.82
N LYS A 289 -10.39 -7.80 -5.16
CA LYS A 289 -11.27 -7.31 -4.10
C LYS A 289 -11.48 -8.41 -3.05
N ASN A 290 -11.81 -8.02 -1.81
CA ASN A 290 -12.30 -8.96 -0.81
C ASN A 290 -13.81 -9.13 -0.97
N ASP A 291 -14.28 -10.36 -0.97
CA ASP A 291 -15.71 -10.66 -0.89
C ASP A 291 -16.27 -10.24 0.48
N HIS A 292 -17.43 -9.62 0.49
CA HIS A 292 -18.07 -9.14 1.72
C HIS A 292 -18.56 -10.27 2.65
N THR A 293 -18.82 -11.46 2.09
CA THR A 293 -19.17 -12.68 2.85
C THR A 293 -17.96 -13.56 3.16
N GLY A 294 -16.76 -13.18 2.67
CA GLY A 294 -15.52 -13.90 2.96
C GLY A 294 -15.28 -15.17 2.14
N ARG A 295 -15.98 -15.35 1.00
CA ARG A 295 -15.78 -16.50 0.09
C ARG A 295 -14.41 -16.46 -0.57
N TYR A 296 -13.93 -15.25 -0.91
CA TYR A 296 -12.60 -14.99 -1.47
C TYR A 296 -11.99 -13.69 -0.92
N TYR A 297 -10.70 -13.53 -1.11
CA TYR A 297 -9.95 -12.36 -0.64
C TYR A 297 -9.05 -11.78 -1.74
N ASN A 298 -8.73 -10.50 -1.61
CA ASN A 298 -7.83 -9.80 -2.53
C ASN A 298 -6.44 -10.44 -2.51
N GLY A 299 -5.97 -10.87 -3.68
CA GLY A 299 -4.72 -11.62 -3.85
C GLY A 299 -4.90 -13.12 -3.94
N GLN A 300 -6.08 -13.67 -3.71
CA GLN A 300 -6.33 -15.10 -3.89
C GLN A 300 -6.25 -15.48 -5.37
N ILE A 301 -5.54 -16.54 -5.67
CA ILE A 301 -5.43 -17.08 -7.02
C ILE A 301 -6.55 -18.10 -7.25
N GLY A 302 -7.09 -18.12 -8.45
CA GLY A 302 -8.07 -19.08 -8.90
C GLY A 302 -7.88 -19.42 -10.37
N THR A 303 -8.57 -20.47 -10.81
CA THR A 303 -8.62 -20.89 -12.21
C THR A 303 -10.05 -20.83 -12.72
N ILE A 304 -10.26 -20.22 -13.86
CA ILE A 304 -11.57 -20.17 -14.52
C ILE A 304 -11.96 -21.58 -14.97
N VAL A 305 -13.11 -22.05 -14.51
CA VAL A 305 -13.65 -23.39 -14.87
C VAL A 305 -14.84 -23.29 -15.81
N ASP A 306 -15.58 -22.17 -15.78
CA ASP A 306 -16.64 -21.89 -16.74
C ASP A 306 -16.89 -20.37 -16.88
N LEU A 307 -17.47 -19.94 -18.01
CA LEU A 307 -17.68 -18.55 -18.36
C LEU A 307 -19.10 -18.36 -18.91
N GLU A 308 -19.93 -17.63 -18.17
CA GLU A 308 -21.27 -17.21 -18.59
C GLU A 308 -21.32 -15.68 -18.75
N ASN A 309 -22.43 -15.13 -19.22
CA ASN A 309 -22.55 -13.68 -19.46
C ASN A 309 -22.43 -12.86 -18.17
N ASP A 310 -23.08 -13.29 -17.10
CA ASP A 310 -23.21 -12.53 -15.85
C ASP A 310 -22.49 -13.17 -14.66
N ILE A 311 -22.03 -14.40 -14.81
CA ILE A 311 -21.34 -15.18 -13.78
C ILE A 311 -20.09 -15.83 -14.40
N ILE A 312 -18.99 -15.79 -13.68
CA ILE A 312 -17.81 -16.60 -13.98
C ILE A 312 -17.58 -17.60 -12.85
N HIS A 313 -17.25 -18.83 -13.20
CA HIS A 313 -16.99 -19.89 -12.24
C HIS A 313 -15.50 -20.03 -12.02
N VAL A 314 -15.06 -19.83 -10.77
CA VAL A 314 -13.64 -19.80 -10.42
C VAL A 314 -13.34 -20.89 -9.41
N SER A 315 -12.47 -21.81 -9.75
CA SER A 315 -11.94 -22.81 -8.82
C SER A 315 -10.83 -22.19 -7.98
N VAL A 316 -10.95 -22.27 -6.66
CA VAL A 316 -9.96 -21.78 -5.69
C VAL A 316 -9.65 -22.86 -4.66
N LEU A 317 -8.52 -22.71 -3.96
CA LEU A 317 -8.23 -23.50 -2.76
C LEU A 317 -8.85 -22.82 -1.54
N ASN A 318 -9.62 -23.57 -0.76
CA ASN A 318 -10.11 -23.09 0.53
C ASN A 318 -8.99 -23.13 1.60
N LYS A 319 -9.29 -22.69 2.82
CA LYS A 319 -8.33 -22.69 3.94
C LYS A 319 -7.83 -24.07 4.34
N ASN A 320 -8.56 -25.12 3.99
CA ASN A 320 -8.20 -26.51 4.26
C ASN A 320 -7.39 -27.14 3.12
N GLY A 321 -7.20 -26.43 2.00
CA GLY A 321 -6.51 -26.94 0.81
C GLY A 321 -7.42 -27.69 -0.17
N ASP A 322 -8.74 -27.72 0.05
CA ASP A 322 -9.67 -28.36 -0.88
C ASP A 322 -9.99 -27.42 -2.03
N LYS A 323 -10.14 -27.95 -3.24
CA LYS A 323 -10.64 -27.21 -4.40
C LYS A 323 -12.14 -27.00 -4.27
N ILE A 324 -12.56 -25.74 -4.28
CA ILE A 324 -13.97 -25.33 -4.34
C ILE A 324 -14.21 -24.45 -5.54
N THR A 325 -15.40 -24.51 -6.12
CA THR A 325 -15.81 -23.61 -7.21
C THR A 325 -16.69 -22.52 -6.62
N LEU A 326 -16.39 -21.28 -6.99
CA LEU A 326 -17.13 -20.10 -6.58
C LEU A 326 -17.82 -19.48 -7.79
N ASP A 327 -19.08 -19.12 -7.63
CA ASP A 327 -19.84 -18.32 -8.59
C ASP A 327 -19.55 -16.85 -8.31
N ILE A 328 -18.93 -16.18 -9.27
CA ILE A 328 -18.45 -14.82 -9.15
C ILE A 328 -19.27 -13.92 -10.07
N GLU A 329 -19.94 -12.98 -9.46
CA GLU A 329 -20.67 -11.91 -10.14
C GLU A 329 -19.78 -10.68 -10.32
N ARG A 330 -20.28 -9.71 -11.11
CA ARG A 330 -19.63 -8.42 -11.26
C ARG A 330 -19.67 -7.64 -9.95
N GLU A 331 -18.60 -6.96 -9.64
CA GLU A 331 -18.45 -6.12 -8.46
C GLU A 331 -18.40 -4.66 -8.83
N LEU A 332 -18.95 -3.83 -7.94
CA LEU A 332 -19.00 -2.39 -8.09
C LEU A 332 -17.86 -1.73 -7.32
N TRP A 333 -17.14 -0.84 -8.00
CA TRP A 333 -16.17 0.07 -7.36
C TRP A 333 -16.62 1.52 -7.53
N HIS A 334 -16.35 2.31 -6.53
CA HIS A 334 -16.64 3.72 -6.52
C HIS A 334 -15.36 4.54 -6.66
N ASN A 335 -15.33 5.45 -7.61
CA ASN A 335 -14.40 6.55 -7.56
C ASN A 335 -14.99 7.60 -6.61
N VAL A 336 -14.43 7.68 -5.41
CA VAL A 336 -14.95 8.56 -4.36
C VAL A 336 -14.16 9.86 -4.27
N LYS A 337 -14.85 10.92 -3.93
CA LYS A 337 -14.28 12.22 -3.60
C LYS A 337 -14.78 12.65 -2.24
N TYR A 338 -13.89 13.15 -1.42
CA TYR A 338 -14.27 13.72 -0.16
C TYR A 338 -14.96 15.08 -0.34
N ALA A 339 -16.05 15.31 0.37
CA ALA A 339 -16.74 16.58 0.42
C ALA A 339 -17.25 16.86 1.84
N LYS A 340 -17.30 18.14 2.22
CA LYS A 340 -17.84 18.55 3.50
C LYS A 340 -19.38 18.55 3.45
N ALA A 341 -20.01 17.83 4.38
CA ALA A 341 -21.44 17.82 4.62
C ALA A 341 -21.70 18.30 6.06
N GLY A 342 -22.08 19.56 6.24
CA GLY A 342 -22.18 20.18 7.57
C GLY A 342 -20.81 20.28 8.27
N LYS A 343 -20.68 19.64 9.45
CA LYS A 343 -19.41 19.58 10.20
C LYS A 343 -18.56 18.35 9.86
N GLN A 344 -19.09 17.39 9.11
CA GLN A 344 -18.43 16.14 8.74
C GLN A 344 -17.87 16.18 7.32
N ILE A 345 -16.85 15.37 7.06
CA ILE A 345 -16.36 15.05 5.72
C ILE A 345 -17.03 13.75 5.31
N LYS A 346 -17.70 13.76 4.15
CA LYS A 346 -18.36 12.58 3.58
C LYS A 346 -17.78 12.26 2.20
N GLU A 347 -17.82 10.98 1.86
CA GLU A 347 -17.49 10.52 0.53
C GLU A 347 -18.61 10.86 -0.45
N HIS A 348 -18.23 11.31 -1.64
CA HIS A 348 -19.09 11.52 -2.78
C HIS A 348 -18.61 10.66 -3.94
N VAL A 349 -19.48 9.83 -4.47
CA VAL A 349 -19.19 9.02 -5.64
C VAL A 349 -19.16 9.93 -6.88
N LEU A 350 -18.03 9.95 -7.57
CA LEU A 350 -17.83 10.68 -8.85
C LEU A 350 -18.16 9.80 -10.04
N GLY A 351 -17.88 8.52 -9.92
CA GLY A 351 -18.11 7.53 -10.95
C GLY A 351 -18.07 6.14 -10.38
N THR A 352 -18.57 5.19 -11.15
CA THR A 352 -18.57 3.78 -10.80
C THR A 352 -17.92 2.97 -11.91
N PHE A 353 -17.33 1.86 -11.51
CA PHE A 353 -16.76 0.85 -12.40
C PHE A 353 -17.29 -0.50 -11.97
N THR A 354 -17.98 -1.21 -12.87
CA THR A 354 -18.58 -2.52 -12.60
C THR A 354 -17.97 -3.56 -13.53
N GLN A 355 -17.30 -4.55 -12.95
CA GLN A 355 -16.62 -5.64 -13.69
C GLN A 355 -16.45 -6.85 -12.76
N PHE A 356 -16.12 -8.00 -13.31
CA PHE A 356 -15.69 -9.15 -12.50
C PHE A 356 -14.43 -8.80 -11.69
N PRO A 357 -14.39 -9.17 -10.39
CA PRO A 357 -13.31 -8.78 -9.49
C PRO A 357 -12.03 -9.61 -9.68
N VAL A 358 -11.64 -9.88 -10.92
CA VAL A 358 -10.50 -10.71 -11.28
C VAL A 358 -9.62 -10.07 -12.36
N LYS A 359 -8.36 -10.45 -12.40
CA LYS A 359 -7.37 -10.15 -13.45
C LYS A 359 -6.63 -11.41 -13.84
N LEU A 360 -6.14 -11.48 -15.10
CA LEU A 360 -5.17 -12.50 -15.48
C LEU A 360 -3.93 -12.41 -14.58
N ALA A 361 -3.48 -13.52 -14.07
CA ALA A 361 -2.43 -13.55 -13.06
C ALA A 361 -1.51 -14.78 -13.12
N TRP A 362 -1.06 -15.17 -14.29
CA TRP A 362 0.15 -16.01 -14.38
C TRP A 362 1.38 -15.21 -13.99
N ALA A 363 1.38 -13.89 -14.29
CA ALA A 363 2.44 -12.99 -13.87
C ALA A 363 1.90 -11.60 -13.49
N ILE A 364 2.52 -11.00 -12.47
CA ILE A 364 2.32 -9.61 -12.07
C ILE A 364 3.67 -8.97 -11.73
N THR A 365 3.73 -7.63 -11.70
CA THR A 365 4.94 -6.96 -11.24
C THR A 365 5.06 -6.96 -9.72
N VAL A 366 6.31 -6.91 -9.21
CA VAL A 366 6.60 -6.74 -7.78
C VAL A 366 5.86 -5.53 -7.20
N HIS A 367 5.79 -4.41 -7.94
CA HIS A 367 5.04 -3.22 -7.52
C HIS A 367 3.54 -3.51 -7.33
N LYS A 368 2.91 -4.20 -8.27
CA LYS A 368 1.49 -4.56 -8.18
C LYS A 368 1.21 -5.64 -7.14
N SER A 369 2.21 -6.42 -6.75
CA SER A 369 2.10 -7.42 -5.68
C SER A 369 2.15 -6.82 -4.27
N GLN A 370 2.44 -5.53 -4.13
CA GLN A 370 2.53 -4.87 -2.83
C GLN A 370 1.18 -4.96 -2.10
N GLY A 371 1.23 -5.29 -0.81
CA GLY A 371 0.02 -5.56 -0.03
C GLY A 371 -0.56 -6.97 -0.19
N LEU A 372 -0.27 -7.70 -1.29
CA LEU A 372 -0.80 -9.03 -1.56
C LEU A 372 0.01 -10.13 -0.85
N THR A 373 -0.56 -11.34 -0.82
CA THR A 373 0.05 -12.53 -0.19
C THR A 373 -0.26 -13.75 -1.04
N PHE A 374 0.74 -14.60 -1.26
CA PHE A 374 0.64 -15.79 -2.09
C PHE A 374 1.28 -16.98 -1.40
N ASP A 375 0.68 -18.16 -1.55
CA ASP A 375 1.26 -19.39 -1.02
C ASP A 375 2.36 -19.93 -1.95
N LYS A 376 2.26 -19.67 -3.25
CA LYS A 376 3.17 -20.17 -4.28
C LYS A 376 3.65 -19.05 -5.19
N VAL A 377 4.97 -18.83 -5.27
CA VAL A 377 5.59 -17.72 -6.02
C VAL A 377 6.76 -18.23 -6.86
N VAL A 378 6.80 -17.85 -8.13
CA VAL A 378 8.01 -17.87 -8.95
C VAL A 378 8.57 -16.44 -8.99
N ALA A 379 9.72 -16.23 -8.39
CA ALA A 379 10.33 -14.91 -8.31
C ALA A 379 11.38 -14.72 -9.42
N ASP A 380 11.11 -13.81 -10.34
CA ASP A 380 12.01 -13.39 -11.41
C ASP A 380 12.62 -12.01 -11.11
N ILE A 381 13.53 -12.01 -10.14
CA ILE A 381 14.09 -10.83 -9.49
C ILE A 381 15.63 -10.79 -9.51
N GLY A 382 16.28 -11.70 -10.25
CA GLY A 382 17.75 -11.78 -10.32
C GLY A 382 18.42 -10.55 -10.96
N ARG A 383 17.63 -9.68 -11.59
CA ARG A 383 18.06 -8.37 -12.11
C ARG A 383 17.19 -7.28 -11.48
N SER A 384 17.24 -7.18 -10.17
CA SER A 384 16.60 -6.08 -9.45
C SER A 384 17.34 -4.77 -9.72
N PHE A 385 16.62 -3.68 -9.95
CA PHE A 385 17.18 -2.37 -10.29
C PHE A 385 16.88 -1.29 -9.26
N ALA A 386 16.06 -1.60 -8.25
CA ALA A 386 15.71 -0.64 -7.20
C ALA A 386 15.76 -1.28 -5.81
N PRO A 387 16.16 -0.50 -4.79
CA PRO A 387 16.12 -0.94 -3.40
C PRO A 387 14.75 -1.49 -3.01
N GLY A 388 14.75 -2.53 -2.15
CA GLY A 388 13.54 -3.14 -1.61
C GLY A 388 12.82 -4.12 -2.55
N GLN A 389 13.09 -4.16 -3.87
CA GLN A 389 12.36 -5.04 -4.80
C GLN A 389 12.48 -6.53 -4.43
N VAL A 390 13.70 -6.99 -4.10
CA VAL A 390 13.93 -8.39 -3.70
C VAL A 390 13.15 -8.70 -2.41
N TYR A 391 13.28 -7.85 -1.41
CA TYR A 391 12.53 -8.00 -0.16
C TYR A 391 11.01 -8.03 -0.38
N VAL A 392 10.48 -7.10 -1.17
CA VAL A 392 9.04 -7.07 -1.46
C VAL A 392 8.60 -8.36 -2.16
N ALA A 393 9.32 -8.81 -3.19
CA ALA A 393 8.96 -10.02 -3.92
C ALA A 393 8.98 -11.27 -3.02
N LEU A 394 10.06 -11.50 -2.28
CA LEU A 394 10.18 -12.66 -1.40
C LEU A 394 9.16 -12.62 -0.27
N SER A 395 8.90 -11.43 0.30
CA SER A 395 7.93 -11.24 1.39
C SER A 395 6.47 -11.43 0.96
N ARG A 396 6.19 -11.58 -0.33
CA ARG A 396 4.83 -11.96 -0.81
C ARG A 396 4.51 -13.40 -0.51
N CYS A 397 5.51 -14.27 -0.47
CA CYS A 397 5.32 -15.69 -0.21
C CYS A 397 5.06 -15.96 1.29
N THR A 398 4.20 -16.93 1.57
CA THR A 398 3.88 -17.34 2.95
C THR A 398 4.92 -18.29 3.54
N SER A 399 5.65 -19.03 2.70
CA SER A 399 6.65 -20.02 3.13
C SER A 399 7.82 -20.11 2.15
N LEU A 400 8.95 -20.65 2.63
CA LEU A 400 10.11 -20.93 1.79
C LEU A 400 9.86 -22.09 0.82
N GLU A 401 8.97 -23.02 1.14
CA GLU A 401 8.59 -24.15 0.28
C GLU A 401 7.79 -23.71 -0.94
N GLY A 402 6.95 -22.69 -0.78
CA GLY A 402 6.18 -22.11 -1.87
C GLY A 402 6.98 -21.22 -2.81
N LEU A 403 8.28 -21.01 -2.55
CA LEU A 403 9.13 -20.12 -3.33
C LEU A 403 9.97 -20.89 -4.36
N ILE A 404 9.89 -20.45 -5.61
CA ILE A 404 10.81 -20.83 -6.68
C ILE A 404 11.52 -19.57 -7.17
N LEU A 405 12.83 -19.64 -7.35
CA LEU A 405 13.61 -18.59 -8.00
C LEU A 405 13.86 -18.93 -9.48
N MET A 406 13.62 -17.98 -10.36
CA MET A 406 13.92 -18.13 -11.78
C MET A 406 15.42 -18.01 -12.05
N ASN A 407 16.11 -17.19 -11.28
CA ASN A 407 17.55 -16.94 -11.38
C ASN A 407 18.16 -16.85 -9.97
N PRO A 408 19.46 -17.22 -9.83
CA PRO A 408 20.16 -17.01 -8.58
C PRO A 408 20.15 -15.55 -8.16
N ILE A 409 20.05 -15.33 -6.84
CA ILE A 409 20.20 -14.02 -6.21
C ILE A 409 21.63 -13.90 -5.72
N TYR A 410 22.31 -12.84 -6.12
CA TYR A 410 23.66 -12.47 -5.69
C TYR A 410 23.62 -11.20 -4.85
N SER A 411 24.68 -10.90 -4.14
CA SER A 411 24.78 -9.72 -3.26
C SER A 411 24.47 -8.40 -3.98
N ASN A 412 24.83 -8.28 -5.24
CA ASN A 412 24.55 -7.10 -6.07
C ASN A 412 23.07 -6.93 -6.46
N ALA A 413 22.23 -7.96 -6.28
CA ALA A 413 20.79 -7.88 -6.53
C ALA A 413 20.03 -7.32 -5.32
N ILE A 414 20.59 -7.43 -4.12
CA ILE A 414 19.96 -6.93 -2.89
C ILE A 414 20.47 -5.51 -2.62
N LEU A 415 19.70 -4.58 -3.15
CA LEU A 415 20.02 -3.16 -3.00
C LEU A 415 19.43 -2.66 -1.69
N SER A 416 20.26 -2.05 -0.86
CA SER A 416 19.83 -1.31 0.33
C SER A 416 20.31 0.14 0.23
N ASP A 417 19.49 1.05 0.72
CA ASP A 417 19.88 2.44 0.84
C ASP A 417 20.33 2.72 2.28
N ARG A 418 21.56 3.23 2.44
CA ARG A 418 22.11 3.56 3.74
C ARG A 418 21.25 4.55 4.50
N ARG A 419 20.66 5.52 3.82
CA ARG A 419 19.77 6.53 4.40
C ARG A 419 18.52 5.90 5.01
N VAL A 420 17.97 4.85 4.34
CA VAL A 420 16.85 4.06 4.87
C VAL A 420 17.23 3.34 6.14
N VAL A 421 18.44 2.73 6.18
CA VAL A 421 18.93 2.02 7.37
C VAL A 421 19.14 3.01 8.53
N GLU A 422 19.74 4.15 8.27
CA GLU A 422 19.96 5.21 9.27
C GLU A 422 18.61 5.77 9.79
N HIS A 423 17.66 6.05 8.91
CA HIS A 423 16.32 6.50 9.31
C HIS A 423 15.58 5.45 10.14
N ALA A 424 15.69 4.18 9.77
CA ALA A 424 15.07 3.08 10.54
C ALA A 424 15.71 2.89 11.92
N ALA A 425 17.01 3.10 12.04
CA ALA A 425 17.76 2.99 13.29
C ALA A 425 17.54 4.17 14.25
N ASN A 426 17.06 5.33 13.73
CA ASN A 426 16.71 6.47 14.58
C ASN A 426 15.62 6.08 15.57
N ASN A 427 16.00 6.12 16.84
CA ASN A 427 15.17 5.67 17.95
C ASN A 427 13.86 6.45 18.03
N TYR A 428 12.84 5.73 18.49
CA TYR A 428 11.54 6.28 18.83
C TYR A 428 11.70 7.43 19.82
N ASP A 429 10.93 8.50 19.64
CA ASP A 429 10.77 9.52 20.66
C ASP A 429 9.91 8.90 21.80
N THR A 430 10.59 8.21 22.71
CA THR A 430 9.98 7.49 23.83
C THR A 430 9.21 8.47 24.73
N GLU A 431 9.71 9.71 24.88
CA GLU A 431 9.04 10.76 25.64
C GLU A 431 7.72 11.17 24.97
N LEU A 432 7.71 11.25 23.63
CA LEU A 432 6.51 11.56 22.89
C LEU A 432 5.46 10.44 23.01
N ILE A 433 5.90 9.17 22.94
CA ILE A 433 5.00 8.03 23.13
C ILE A 433 4.43 8.00 24.54
N MET A 434 5.23 8.31 25.57
CA MET A 434 4.76 8.43 26.94
C MET A 434 3.80 9.61 27.12
N ALA A 435 4.09 10.77 26.52
CA ALA A 435 3.18 11.91 26.54
C ALA A 435 1.84 11.61 25.89
N VAL A 436 1.83 10.89 24.77
CA VAL A 436 0.62 10.42 24.10
C VAL A 436 -0.18 9.50 25.00
N ARG A 437 0.45 8.56 25.70
CA ARG A 437 -0.19 7.67 26.68
C ARG A 437 -0.80 8.43 27.86
N GLU A 438 -0.10 9.42 28.38
CA GLU A 438 -0.62 10.23 29.50
C GLU A 438 -1.86 11.06 29.10
N ILE A 439 -1.90 11.54 27.86
CA ILE A 439 -3.08 12.24 27.34
C ILE A 439 -4.26 11.27 27.17
N GLU A 440 -4.01 10.04 26.72
CA GLU A 440 -5.04 9.01 26.57
C GLU A 440 -5.58 8.52 27.91
N LYS A 441 -4.74 8.31 28.92
CA LYS A 441 -5.19 7.97 30.29
C LYS A 441 -6.14 9.00 30.89
N LYS A 442 -6.04 10.26 30.48
CA LYS A 442 -6.92 11.36 30.92
C LYS A 442 -8.23 11.46 30.11
N ASN A 443 -8.41 10.65 29.09
CA ASN A 443 -9.62 10.67 28.28
C ASN A 443 -10.70 9.77 28.90
N PRO A 444 -11.90 10.30 29.23
CA PRO A 444 -12.97 9.51 29.86
C PRO A 444 -13.43 8.28 29.06
N MET A 445 -13.20 8.26 27.75
CA MET A 445 -13.53 7.11 26.89
C MET A 445 -12.66 5.87 27.13
N TRP A 446 -11.55 6.00 27.87
CA TRP A 446 -10.56 4.92 28.07
C TRP A 446 -10.31 4.63 29.56
N GLN A 447 -11.26 4.98 30.45
CA GLN A 447 -11.08 4.82 31.90
C GLN A 447 -11.20 3.38 32.43
N GLU A 448 -11.50 2.40 31.57
CA GLU A 448 -11.49 0.99 31.96
C GLU A 448 -10.28 0.28 31.33
N GLU A 449 -9.30 -0.10 32.16
CA GLU A 449 -8.19 -1.00 31.78
C GLU A 449 -8.70 -2.32 31.17
N ASP A 450 -9.92 -2.71 31.50
CA ASP A 450 -10.61 -3.86 30.94
C ASP A 450 -10.95 -3.74 29.46
N ASP A 451 -11.12 -2.52 28.90
CA ASP A 451 -11.48 -2.35 27.49
C ASP A 451 -10.29 -2.62 26.55
N ILE A 452 -9.06 -2.36 27.00
CA ILE A 452 -7.84 -2.71 26.24
C ILE A 452 -7.65 -4.23 26.24
N ARG A 453 -7.96 -4.93 27.33
CA ARG A 453 -7.93 -6.40 27.39
C ARG A 453 -9.06 -7.05 26.61
N ARG A 454 -10.20 -6.38 26.44
CA ARG A 454 -11.34 -6.84 25.64
C ARG A 454 -11.22 -6.53 24.15
N LEU A 455 -10.27 -5.69 23.75
CA LEU A 455 -10.04 -5.35 22.35
C LEU A 455 -9.82 -6.61 21.46
N PRO A 456 -9.03 -7.62 21.85
CA PRO A 456 -8.92 -8.88 21.12
C PRO A 456 -10.25 -9.63 21.04
N TYR A 457 -11.03 -9.66 22.13
CA TYR A 457 -12.33 -10.32 22.17
C TYR A 457 -13.37 -9.63 21.26
N TYR A 458 -13.43 -8.30 21.31
CA TYR A 458 -14.30 -7.51 20.44
C TYR A 458 -13.94 -7.63 18.95
N LEU A 459 -12.64 -7.74 18.65
CA LEU A 459 -12.17 -8.00 17.30
C LEU A 459 -12.51 -9.42 16.82
N SER A 460 -12.43 -10.43 17.70
CA SER A 460 -12.81 -11.81 17.39
C SER A 460 -14.31 -11.98 17.17
N GLU A 461 -15.14 -11.31 17.95
CA GLU A 461 -16.60 -11.41 17.86
C GLU A 461 -17.14 -10.75 16.58
N LYS A 462 -16.52 -9.67 16.13
CA LYS A 462 -16.96 -8.88 14.98
C LYS A 462 -16.37 -9.30 13.64
N PHE A 463 -15.23 -10.02 13.61
CA PHE A 463 -14.45 -10.37 12.41
C PHE A 463 -14.17 -11.86 12.23
N GLY A 464 -14.76 -12.74 13.08
CA GLY A 464 -14.52 -14.18 13.06
C GLY A 464 -13.11 -14.53 13.52
N SER A 465 -13.00 -15.48 14.45
CA SER A 465 -11.81 -16.13 15.03
C SER A 465 -10.45 -15.45 14.74
N PHE A 466 -10.18 -14.38 15.43
CA PHE A 466 -8.83 -13.89 15.66
C PHE A 466 -8.30 -14.53 16.96
N GLU A 467 -8.17 -15.85 16.97
CA GLU A 467 -7.45 -16.54 18.03
C GLU A 467 -6.00 -16.04 18.00
N ASN A 468 -5.57 -15.42 19.11
CA ASN A 468 -4.22 -14.94 19.41
C ASN A 468 -3.83 -13.51 18.96
N TYR A 469 -4.65 -12.50 19.22
CA TYR A 469 -4.17 -11.14 19.32
C TYR A 469 -3.75 -10.83 20.78
N GLU A 470 -2.63 -11.37 21.23
CA GLU A 470 -1.94 -10.82 22.40
C GLU A 470 -1.13 -9.60 21.96
N ILE A 471 -1.58 -8.42 22.38
CA ILE A 471 -0.71 -7.24 22.39
C ILE A 471 0.23 -7.47 23.58
N ASP A 472 1.46 -7.88 23.30
CA ASP A 472 2.48 -8.02 24.34
C ASP A 472 2.85 -6.65 24.88
N LEU A 473 2.23 -6.28 25.97
CA LEU A 473 2.51 -5.06 26.73
C LEU A 473 3.66 -5.25 27.72
N SER A 474 4.21 -6.47 27.86
CA SER A 474 5.27 -6.78 28.82
C SER A 474 6.60 -6.09 28.53
N ILE A 475 6.83 -5.68 27.27
CA ILE A 475 8.02 -4.94 26.84
C ILE A 475 8.13 -3.55 27.51
N TYR A 476 7.06 -3.10 28.15
CA TYR A 476 6.97 -1.75 28.73
C TYR A 476 6.73 -1.74 30.24
N SER A 477 6.79 -2.90 30.91
CA SER A 477 6.52 -2.99 32.35
C SER A 477 7.76 -2.97 33.24
N ASP A 478 8.97 -2.96 32.69
CA ASP A 478 10.19 -2.84 33.47
C ASP A 478 11.01 -1.61 33.05
N ASN A 479 10.72 -0.48 33.70
CA ASN A 479 11.62 0.50 34.34
C ASN A 479 10.84 1.69 34.84
#